data_f77d2e268f0852f3a086d5a6329b496a
#
_entry.id   f77d2e268f0852f3a086d5a6329b496a
#
_cell.length_a   1.000
_cell.length_b   1.000
_cell.length_c   1.000
_cell.angle_alpha   90.00
_cell.angle_beta   90.00
_cell.angle_gamma   90.00
#
_symmetry.space_group_name_H-M   'P 1'
#
loop_
_entity.id
_entity.type
_entity.pdbx_description
1 polymer ?
#
loop_
_entity_poly.entity_id
_entity_poly.type
_entity_poly.pdbx_seq_one_letter_code
_entity_poly.pdbx_strand_id
1 'polypeptide(L)'
;MNILKIIGIVAGVIIVAVIAFFVIMKYYLSKEDPNYVLKYIKEHKDDKTCSLFIKRNGEVITSINENKKLPLASMAKIVIAVEFAKQVSEGKISRDEQISLHELDKYYVKDTDGGAHPDWLEDARARELVKNGQITLEEVAKGMIHYSSNANTTYLLDKLGIERVNESIKELELTSHDKFSSYTASLYMRGYVEKELHEPENQSLEMIRNMSKDEYNKHVLQIHEWMKDEEEWKKRDIPLKVDMEFQRIWSDRLVGANAKDYMSIMEKINSRKYFPKSMQEEIENIFKGTIKNSKFEYAGQKGGSTAFVLTKSLYTTDKKGNKVEVVIMFNDIEDQVAYQKLRNNVDYFIRDIITSEEFKNKL
;
A
#
# COMPACT_ATOMS: atom_id res chain seq x y z
N MET A 1 32.60 -30.44 39.29
CA MET A 1 32.48 -29.17 38.56
C MET A 1 31.48 -28.29 39.29
N ASN A 2 31.83 -27.03 39.59
CA ASN A 2 31.00 -26.19 40.45
C ASN A 2 29.67 -25.86 39.73
N ILE A 3 28.53 -25.96 40.37
CA ILE A 3 27.19 -25.74 39.80
C ILE A 3 27.13 -24.43 38.98
N LEU A 4 27.78 -23.38 39.50
CA LEU A 4 27.90 -22.10 38.78
C LEU A 4 28.61 -22.20 37.40
N LYS A 5 29.61 -23.07 37.27
CA LYS A 5 30.29 -23.31 36.00
C LYS A 5 29.38 -24.06 35.02
N ILE A 6 28.57 -25.00 35.50
CA ILE A 6 27.61 -25.73 34.66
C ILE A 6 26.54 -24.76 34.15
N ILE A 7 25.98 -23.93 35.05
CA ILE A 7 24.98 -22.91 34.67
C ILE A 7 25.56 -21.94 33.61
N GLY A 8 26.81 -21.48 33.81
CA GLY A 8 27.48 -20.60 32.83
C GLY A 8 27.67 -21.26 31.46
N ILE A 9 28.07 -22.53 31.43
CA ILE A 9 28.20 -23.28 30.14
C ILE A 9 26.84 -23.45 29.48
N VAL A 10 25.80 -23.84 30.22
CA VAL A 10 24.45 -24.03 29.70
C VAL A 10 23.90 -22.71 29.15
N ALA A 11 24.05 -21.60 29.89
CA ALA A 11 23.66 -20.28 29.42
C ALA A 11 24.41 -19.87 28.12
N GLY A 12 25.72 -20.13 28.06
CA GLY A 12 26.52 -19.87 26.88
C GLY A 12 26.05 -20.67 25.65
N VAL A 13 25.72 -21.95 25.81
CA VAL A 13 25.20 -22.82 24.75
C VAL A 13 23.84 -22.30 24.28
N ILE A 14 22.95 -21.90 25.19
CA ILE A 14 21.63 -21.34 24.83
C ILE A 14 21.80 -20.04 24.02
N ILE A 15 22.68 -19.13 24.44
CA ILE A 15 22.95 -17.88 23.73
C ILE A 15 23.47 -18.16 22.32
N VAL A 16 24.41 -19.07 22.17
CA VAL A 16 24.95 -19.46 20.84
C VAL A 16 23.85 -20.07 19.97
N ALA A 17 23.00 -20.95 20.53
CA ALA A 17 21.89 -21.54 19.80
C ALA A 17 20.85 -20.48 19.33
N VAL A 18 20.53 -19.51 20.17
CA VAL A 18 19.64 -18.40 19.86
C VAL A 18 20.24 -17.53 18.75
N ILE A 19 21.51 -17.18 18.85
CA ILE A 19 22.20 -16.38 17.79
C ILE A 19 22.20 -17.17 16.47
N ALA A 20 22.55 -18.46 16.49
CA ALA A 20 22.55 -19.31 15.32
C ALA A 20 21.15 -19.40 14.68
N PHE A 21 20.10 -19.53 15.49
CA PHE A 21 18.72 -19.53 15.03
C PHE A 21 18.37 -18.22 14.29
N PHE A 22 18.70 -17.07 14.87
CA PHE A 22 18.43 -15.78 14.22
C PHE A 22 19.23 -15.60 12.93
N VAL A 23 20.48 -16.04 12.87
CA VAL A 23 21.31 -15.99 11.65
C VAL A 23 20.73 -16.88 10.56
N ILE A 24 20.34 -18.11 10.90
CA ILE A 24 19.71 -19.05 9.96
C ILE A 24 18.37 -18.48 9.47
N MET A 25 17.55 -17.97 10.37
CA MET A 25 16.26 -17.38 10.02
C MET A 25 16.42 -16.17 9.11
N LYS A 26 17.35 -15.26 9.44
CA LYS A 26 17.67 -14.10 8.60
C LYS A 26 18.12 -14.55 7.20
N TYR A 27 19.01 -15.54 7.10
CA TYR A 27 19.43 -16.09 5.83
C TYR A 27 18.28 -16.73 5.05
N TYR A 28 17.43 -17.52 5.70
CA TYR A 28 16.25 -18.13 5.09
C TYR A 28 15.27 -17.08 4.54
N LEU A 29 15.00 -16.03 5.29
CA LEU A 29 14.09 -14.96 4.89
C LEU A 29 14.66 -14.08 3.79
N SER A 30 15.98 -13.82 3.79
CA SER A 30 16.64 -12.94 2.81
C SER A 30 17.02 -13.65 1.50
N LYS A 31 16.98 -15.00 1.48
CA LYS A 31 17.33 -15.76 0.29
C LYS A 31 16.33 -15.48 -0.85
N GLU A 32 16.88 -15.10 -2.01
CA GLU A 32 16.11 -14.96 -3.24
C GLU A 32 15.48 -16.31 -3.64
N ASP A 33 14.17 -16.35 -3.72
CA ASP A 33 13.39 -17.55 -4.05
C ASP A 33 12.06 -17.18 -4.73
N PRO A 34 12.08 -16.78 -6.01
CA PRO A 34 10.86 -16.42 -6.73
C PRO A 34 9.86 -17.58 -6.84
N ASN A 35 10.34 -18.84 -6.80
CA ASN A 35 9.47 -20.01 -6.82
C ASN A 35 8.62 -20.14 -5.54
N TYR A 36 9.06 -19.55 -4.41
CA TYR A 36 8.26 -19.53 -3.19
C TYR A 36 6.93 -18.82 -3.39
N VAL A 37 6.95 -17.66 -4.08
CA VAL A 37 5.74 -16.90 -4.39
C VAL A 37 4.77 -17.71 -5.24
N LEU A 38 5.29 -18.38 -6.29
CA LEU A 38 4.48 -19.24 -7.15
C LEU A 38 3.89 -20.43 -6.39
N LYS A 39 4.69 -21.06 -5.53
CA LYS A 39 4.25 -22.16 -4.67
C LYS A 39 3.14 -21.72 -3.74
N TYR A 40 3.33 -20.60 -3.05
CA TYR A 40 2.32 -20.04 -2.14
C TYR A 40 0.99 -19.76 -2.86
N ILE A 41 1.03 -19.18 -4.05
CA ILE A 41 -0.18 -18.92 -4.84
C ILE A 41 -0.88 -20.25 -5.20
N LYS A 42 -0.13 -21.27 -5.63
CA LYS A 42 -0.70 -22.59 -5.98
C LYS A 42 -1.33 -23.28 -4.79
N GLU A 43 -0.79 -23.11 -3.59
CA GLU A 43 -1.30 -23.69 -2.34
C GLU A 43 -2.55 -22.96 -1.82
N HIS A 44 -2.68 -21.63 -2.06
CA HIS A 44 -3.75 -20.79 -1.51
C HIS A 44 -4.78 -20.29 -2.53
N LYS A 45 -4.70 -20.71 -3.80
CA LYS A 45 -5.65 -20.27 -4.84
C LYS A 45 -7.11 -20.67 -4.53
N ASP A 46 -7.30 -21.84 -3.94
CA ASP A 46 -8.63 -22.39 -3.66
C ASP A 46 -9.26 -21.74 -2.42
N ASP A 47 -8.44 -21.24 -1.48
CA ASP A 47 -8.88 -20.47 -0.30
C ASP A 47 -9.37 -19.06 -0.69
N LYS A 48 -9.07 -18.64 -1.93
CA LYS A 48 -9.39 -17.30 -2.47
C LYS A 48 -8.79 -16.16 -1.65
N THR A 49 -7.67 -16.40 -0.98
CA THR A 49 -6.91 -15.39 -0.21
C THR A 49 -5.80 -14.76 -1.03
N CYS A 50 -5.57 -15.22 -2.26
CA CYS A 50 -4.64 -14.63 -3.20
C CYS A 50 -5.26 -14.45 -4.58
N SER A 51 -4.68 -13.50 -5.34
CA SER A 51 -4.99 -13.26 -6.74
C SER A 51 -3.71 -12.97 -7.51
N LEU A 52 -3.60 -13.50 -8.74
CA LEU A 52 -2.53 -13.21 -9.68
C LEU A 52 -3.14 -12.98 -11.05
N PHE A 53 -2.84 -11.82 -11.65
CA PHE A 53 -3.24 -11.53 -13.01
C PHE A 53 -2.05 -10.94 -13.78
N ILE A 54 -1.69 -11.56 -14.89
CA ILE A 54 -0.55 -11.18 -15.73
C ILE A 54 -1.01 -11.09 -17.17
N LYS A 55 -0.69 -9.97 -17.81
CA LYS A 55 -0.85 -9.77 -19.24
C LYS A 55 0.48 -9.42 -19.90
N ARG A 56 0.63 -9.80 -21.16
CA ARG A 56 1.74 -9.42 -22.02
C ARG A 56 1.22 -9.07 -23.40
N ASN A 57 1.53 -7.87 -23.89
CA ASN A 57 1.09 -7.37 -25.18
C ASN A 57 -0.44 -7.48 -25.38
N GLY A 58 -1.22 -7.35 -24.27
CA GLY A 58 -2.67 -7.50 -24.25
C GLY A 58 -3.18 -8.94 -24.08
N GLU A 59 -2.31 -9.97 -24.19
CA GLU A 59 -2.68 -11.37 -24.00
C GLU A 59 -2.57 -11.78 -22.53
N VAL A 60 -3.54 -12.56 -22.04
CA VAL A 60 -3.53 -13.13 -20.69
C VAL A 60 -2.52 -14.26 -20.63
N ILE A 61 -1.50 -14.12 -19.78
CA ILE A 61 -0.51 -15.17 -19.51
C ILE A 61 -1.00 -16.07 -18.39
N THR A 62 -1.53 -15.48 -17.31
CA THR A 62 -2.12 -16.21 -16.20
C THR A 62 -3.18 -15.39 -15.50
N SER A 63 -4.18 -16.06 -14.97
CA SER A 63 -5.31 -15.45 -14.25
C SER A 63 -5.77 -16.40 -13.15
N ILE A 64 -5.55 -16.00 -11.90
CA ILE A 64 -5.95 -16.74 -10.70
C ILE A 64 -6.74 -15.78 -9.82
N ASN A 65 -8.02 -16.11 -9.56
CA ASN A 65 -8.92 -15.36 -8.71
C ASN A 65 -9.04 -13.86 -9.08
N GLU A 66 -8.90 -13.50 -10.36
CA GLU A 66 -8.87 -12.13 -10.86
C GLU A 66 -10.13 -11.32 -10.54
N ASN A 67 -11.26 -11.99 -10.32
CA ASN A 67 -12.53 -11.37 -9.94
C ASN A 67 -12.76 -11.34 -8.42
N LYS A 68 -11.86 -11.95 -7.61
CA LYS A 68 -11.98 -11.93 -6.16
C LYS A 68 -11.61 -10.56 -5.61
N LYS A 69 -12.53 -9.94 -4.89
CA LYS A 69 -12.28 -8.70 -4.17
C LYS A 69 -11.43 -8.96 -2.94
N LEU A 70 -10.29 -8.26 -2.84
CA LEU A 70 -9.34 -8.33 -1.74
C LEU A 70 -8.96 -6.93 -1.29
N PRO A 71 -8.53 -6.72 -0.03
CA PRO A 71 -7.99 -5.46 0.44
C PRO A 71 -6.76 -5.04 -0.38
N LEU A 72 -6.69 -3.77 -0.74
CA LEU A 72 -5.64 -3.22 -1.60
C LEU A 72 -4.45 -2.67 -0.82
N ALA A 73 -4.65 -2.33 0.44
CA ALA A 73 -3.72 -1.50 1.20
C ALA A 73 -3.29 -0.27 0.36
N SER A 74 -2.01 0.07 0.34
CA SER A 74 -1.54 1.24 -0.39
C SER A 74 -1.55 1.11 -1.92
N MET A 75 -1.88 -0.05 -2.49
CA MET A 75 -2.06 -0.17 -3.94
C MET A 75 -3.22 0.71 -4.43
N ALA A 76 -4.24 0.95 -3.59
CA ALA A 76 -5.36 1.85 -3.90
C ALA A 76 -4.93 3.30 -4.23
N LYS A 77 -3.76 3.74 -3.77
CA LYS A 77 -3.22 5.09 -4.01
C LYS A 77 -3.02 5.43 -5.49
N ILE A 78 -3.05 4.42 -6.38
CA ILE A 78 -3.01 4.60 -7.83
C ILE A 78 -4.20 5.44 -8.31
N VAL A 79 -5.40 5.18 -7.80
CA VAL A 79 -6.61 5.95 -8.18
C VAL A 79 -6.50 7.41 -7.76
N ILE A 80 -5.93 7.65 -6.56
CA ILE A 80 -5.67 9.02 -6.08
C ILE A 80 -4.66 9.74 -6.98
N ALA A 81 -3.60 9.03 -7.42
CA ALA A 81 -2.61 9.60 -8.34
C ALA A 81 -3.21 9.92 -9.72
N VAL A 82 -4.16 9.11 -10.20
CA VAL A 82 -4.89 9.37 -11.45
C VAL A 82 -5.78 10.60 -11.31
N GLU A 83 -6.51 10.77 -10.21
CA GLU A 83 -7.32 11.98 -9.97
C GLU A 83 -6.44 13.21 -9.78
N PHE A 84 -5.30 13.10 -9.09
CA PHE A 84 -4.31 14.18 -9.00
C PHE A 84 -3.87 14.64 -10.40
N ALA A 85 -3.43 13.70 -11.25
CA ALA A 85 -2.99 14.00 -12.60
C ALA A 85 -4.10 14.64 -13.44
N LYS A 86 -5.34 14.21 -13.27
CA LYS A 86 -6.51 14.78 -13.92
C LYS A 86 -6.70 16.25 -13.52
N GLN A 87 -6.75 16.54 -12.20
CA GLN A 87 -6.96 17.91 -11.72
C GLN A 87 -5.83 18.86 -12.11
N VAL A 88 -4.57 18.39 -12.11
CA VAL A 88 -3.42 19.17 -12.61
C VAL A 88 -3.58 19.45 -14.10
N SER A 89 -3.90 18.43 -14.90
CA SER A 89 -4.06 18.57 -16.36
C SER A 89 -5.21 19.48 -16.77
N GLU A 90 -6.23 19.56 -15.92
CA GLU A 90 -7.39 20.45 -16.10
C GLU A 90 -7.15 21.87 -15.52
N GLY A 91 -6.01 22.13 -14.90
CA GLY A 91 -5.66 23.40 -14.28
C GLY A 91 -6.47 23.73 -13.01
N LYS A 92 -7.11 22.73 -12.40
CA LYS A 92 -7.88 22.89 -11.15
C LYS A 92 -6.97 23.06 -9.92
N ILE A 93 -5.81 22.39 -9.94
CA ILE A 93 -4.74 22.52 -8.96
C ILE A 93 -3.41 22.72 -9.67
N SER A 94 -2.45 23.34 -8.99
CA SER A 94 -1.09 23.46 -9.51
C SER A 94 -0.19 22.45 -8.83
N ARG A 95 0.57 21.67 -9.62
CA ARG A 95 1.58 20.76 -9.09
C ARG A 95 2.70 21.49 -8.34
N ASP A 96 2.96 22.75 -8.70
CA ASP A 96 4.00 23.61 -8.11
C ASP A 96 3.50 24.37 -6.86
N GLU A 97 2.22 24.18 -6.47
CA GLU A 97 1.67 24.77 -5.25
C GLU A 97 2.52 24.37 -4.03
N GLN A 98 2.89 25.39 -3.23
CA GLN A 98 3.70 25.18 -2.04
C GLN A 98 2.83 24.79 -0.86
N ILE A 99 3.10 23.63 -0.30
CA ILE A 99 2.37 23.04 0.82
C ILE A 99 3.25 23.13 2.06
N SER A 100 2.70 23.68 3.14
CA SER A 100 3.36 23.67 4.45
C SER A 100 3.49 22.22 4.95
N LEU A 101 4.66 21.83 5.46
CA LEU A 101 4.83 20.54 6.12
C LEU A 101 3.88 20.36 7.30
N HIS A 102 3.54 21.46 7.99
CA HIS A 102 2.57 21.45 9.09
C HIS A 102 1.17 20.95 8.66
N GLU A 103 0.75 21.21 7.40
CA GLU A 103 -0.52 20.68 6.88
C GLU A 103 -0.48 19.16 6.72
N LEU A 104 0.69 18.58 6.46
CA LEU A 104 0.88 17.14 6.37
C LEU A 104 0.97 16.51 7.78
N ASP A 105 1.58 17.21 8.73
CA ASP A 105 1.72 16.75 10.12
C ASP A 105 0.37 16.49 10.80
N LYS A 106 -0.70 17.20 10.41
CA LYS A 106 -2.08 16.95 10.89
C LYS A 106 -2.52 15.50 10.65
N TYR A 107 -2.04 14.89 9.58
CA TYR A 107 -2.40 13.54 9.16
C TYR A 107 -1.33 12.50 9.45
N TYR A 108 -0.21 12.90 10.06
CA TYR A 108 0.84 11.95 10.40
C TYR A 108 0.57 11.26 11.74
N VAL A 109 0.39 9.94 11.68
CA VAL A 109 0.26 9.09 12.86
C VAL A 109 1.54 8.29 13.01
N LYS A 110 2.32 8.64 14.02
CA LYS A 110 3.66 8.07 14.25
C LYS A 110 3.62 6.54 14.33
N ASP A 111 4.61 5.89 13.74
CA ASP A 111 4.84 4.44 13.79
C ASP A 111 3.71 3.58 13.18
N THR A 112 2.83 4.14 12.33
CA THR A 112 1.71 3.42 11.74
C THR A 112 1.83 3.14 10.24
N ASP A 113 2.82 3.73 9.56
CA ASP A 113 3.05 3.55 8.12
C ASP A 113 4.38 2.87 7.78
N GLY A 114 5.00 2.21 8.78
CA GLY A 114 6.27 1.51 8.62
C GLY A 114 7.46 2.42 8.31
N GLY A 115 7.40 3.69 8.73
CA GLY A 115 8.44 4.70 8.51
C GLY A 115 8.33 5.45 7.18
N ALA A 116 7.28 5.21 6.40
CA ALA A 116 7.14 5.76 5.05
C ALA A 116 7.15 7.30 5.01
N HIS A 117 6.46 7.96 5.96
CA HIS A 117 6.44 9.42 5.99
C HIS A 117 7.77 10.04 6.45
N PRO A 118 8.42 9.59 7.53
CA PRO A 118 9.76 10.03 7.91
C PRO A 118 10.80 9.82 6.80
N ASP A 119 10.83 8.63 6.17
CA ASP A 119 11.79 8.31 5.11
C ASP A 119 11.61 9.23 3.89
N TRP A 120 10.35 9.50 3.51
CA TRP A 120 10.07 10.48 2.46
C TRP A 120 10.55 11.88 2.82
N LEU A 121 10.30 12.32 4.05
CA LEU A 121 10.67 13.68 4.48
C LEU A 121 12.20 13.84 4.58
N GLU A 122 12.91 12.79 5.02
CA GLU A 122 14.36 12.75 5.06
C GLU A 122 14.94 12.86 3.64
N ASP A 123 14.46 12.06 2.68
CA ASP A 123 14.87 12.13 1.28
C ASP A 123 14.57 13.52 0.66
N ALA A 124 13.38 14.05 0.91
CA ALA A 124 12.98 15.37 0.40
C ALA A 124 13.91 16.49 0.92
N ARG A 125 14.32 16.40 2.20
CA ARG A 125 15.30 17.33 2.77
C ARG A 125 16.71 17.13 2.20
N ALA A 126 17.16 15.88 2.07
CA ALA A 126 18.46 15.56 1.48
C ALA A 126 18.59 16.03 0.02
N ARG A 127 17.46 16.06 -0.70
CA ARG A 127 17.38 16.57 -2.09
C ARG A 127 17.08 18.08 -2.16
N GLU A 128 17.10 18.79 -1.04
CA GLU A 128 16.85 20.24 -0.94
C GLU A 128 15.49 20.68 -1.53
N LEU A 129 14.49 19.80 -1.48
CA LEU A 129 13.14 20.08 -1.98
C LEU A 129 12.28 20.83 -0.97
N VAL A 130 12.62 20.74 0.31
CA VAL A 130 11.95 21.49 1.39
C VAL A 130 12.59 22.87 1.50
N LYS A 131 11.79 23.92 1.28
CA LYS A 131 12.23 25.31 1.38
C LYS A 131 11.30 26.09 2.34
N ASN A 132 11.87 26.69 3.35
CA ASN A 132 11.12 27.46 4.35
C ASN A 132 9.94 26.68 4.98
N GLY A 133 10.13 25.38 5.23
CA GLY A 133 9.07 24.50 5.76
C GLY A 133 7.95 24.17 4.78
N GLN A 134 8.15 24.41 3.50
CA GLN A 134 7.20 24.11 2.43
C GLN A 134 7.79 23.15 1.38
N ILE A 135 6.92 22.44 0.68
CA ILE A 135 7.24 21.49 -0.38
C ILE A 135 6.17 21.57 -1.48
N THR A 136 6.52 21.21 -2.72
CA THR A 136 5.54 21.25 -3.81
C THR A 136 4.48 20.15 -3.67
N LEU A 137 3.27 20.41 -4.15
CA LEU A 137 2.18 19.44 -4.18
C LEU A 137 2.55 18.19 -5.02
N GLU A 138 3.37 18.37 -6.07
CA GLU A 138 3.95 17.28 -6.84
C GLU A 138 4.76 16.32 -5.97
N GLU A 139 5.66 16.85 -5.11
CA GLU A 139 6.48 16.01 -4.23
C GLU A 139 5.65 15.33 -3.13
N VAL A 140 4.53 15.94 -2.70
CA VAL A 140 3.55 15.27 -1.82
C VAL A 140 2.93 14.07 -2.54
N ALA A 141 2.55 14.21 -3.82
CA ALA A 141 2.00 13.12 -4.63
C ALA A 141 3.04 12.02 -4.89
N LYS A 142 4.30 12.39 -5.17
CA LYS A 142 5.41 11.43 -5.28
C LYS A 142 5.68 10.72 -3.96
N GLY A 143 5.62 11.40 -2.83
CA GLY A 143 5.74 10.80 -1.49
C GLY A 143 4.67 9.75 -1.21
N MET A 144 3.43 9.99 -1.65
CA MET A 144 2.35 9.00 -1.61
C MET A 144 2.67 7.75 -2.44
N ILE A 145 3.21 7.89 -3.64
CA ILE A 145 3.44 6.76 -4.56
C ILE A 145 4.76 6.05 -4.25
N HIS A 146 5.88 6.76 -4.10
CA HIS A 146 7.22 6.18 -3.97
C HIS A 146 7.47 5.60 -2.57
N TYR A 147 7.09 6.35 -1.53
CA TYR A 147 7.31 5.97 -0.13
C TYR A 147 6.06 5.34 0.49
N SER A 148 4.90 5.60 -0.08
CA SER A 148 3.62 5.12 0.48
C SER A 148 3.17 5.89 1.74
N SER A 149 3.65 7.13 1.97
CA SER A 149 3.26 7.95 3.11
C SER A 149 1.73 8.05 3.25
N ASN A 150 1.21 7.69 4.42
CA ASN A 150 -0.22 7.79 4.71
C ASN A 150 -0.64 9.24 5.00
N ALA A 151 0.25 10.05 5.58
CA ALA A 151 -0.01 11.47 5.78
C ALA A 151 -0.20 12.20 4.43
N ASN A 152 0.72 11.99 3.49
CA ASN A 152 0.60 12.55 2.13
C ASN A 152 -0.68 12.06 1.44
N THR A 153 -1.03 10.77 1.62
CA THR A 153 -2.25 10.19 1.05
C THR A 153 -3.50 10.87 1.58
N THR A 154 -3.59 11.03 2.90
CA THR A 154 -4.77 11.62 3.55
C THR A 154 -4.89 13.11 3.22
N TYR A 155 -3.77 13.83 3.19
CA TYR A 155 -3.74 15.22 2.72
C TYR A 155 -4.24 15.34 1.26
N LEU A 156 -3.78 14.46 0.36
CA LEU A 156 -4.21 14.48 -1.03
C LEU A 156 -5.69 14.12 -1.18
N LEU A 157 -6.20 13.16 -0.43
CA LEU A 157 -7.64 12.85 -0.41
C LEU A 157 -8.48 14.07 -0.02
N ASP A 158 -8.01 14.82 0.96
CA ASP A 158 -8.68 16.06 1.38
C ASP A 158 -8.56 17.17 0.31
N LYS A 159 -7.35 17.42 -0.18
CA LYS A 159 -7.05 18.45 -1.18
C LYS A 159 -7.78 18.23 -2.51
N LEU A 160 -7.84 16.99 -2.98
CA LEU A 160 -8.51 16.62 -4.24
C LEU A 160 -10.04 16.53 -4.07
N GLY A 161 -10.49 16.32 -2.83
CA GLY A 161 -11.85 15.98 -2.48
C GLY A 161 -12.13 14.48 -2.58
N ILE A 162 -12.46 13.85 -1.44
CA ILE A 162 -12.71 12.39 -1.36
C ILE A 162 -13.80 11.95 -2.36
N GLU A 163 -14.86 12.75 -2.52
CA GLU A 163 -15.94 12.45 -3.47
C GLU A 163 -15.45 12.51 -4.93
N ARG A 164 -14.53 13.41 -5.29
CA ARG A 164 -13.93 13.47 -6.62
C ARG A 164 -13.07 12.23 -6.90
N VAL A 165 -12.28 11.79 -5.92
CA VAL A 165 -11.54 10.54 -6.01
C VAL A 165 -12.50 9.34 -6.17
N ASN A 166 -13.64 9.35 -5.48
CA ASN A 166 -14.67 8.32 -5.61
C ASN A 166 -15.38 8.36 -6.98
N GLU A 167 -15.50 9.52 -7.60
CA GLU A 167 -16.00 9.63 -8.98
C GLU A 167 -15.02 9.03 -9.99
N SER A 168 -13.70 9.17 -9.78
CA SER A 168 -12.67 8.54 -10.62
C SER A 168 -12.79 7.01 -10.67
N ILE A 169 -13.31 6.36 -9.61
CA ILE A 169 -13.59 4.92 -9.62
C ILE A 169 -14.56 4.58 -10.75
N LYS A 170 -15.61 5.38 -10.92
CA LYS A 170 -16.62 5.18 -11.97
C LYS A 170 -16.07 5.52 -13.36
N GLU A 171 -15.33 6.64 -13.47
CA GLU A 171 -14.72 7.09 -14.72
C GLU A 171 -13.68 6.07 -15.25
N LEU A 172 -12.98 5.39 -14.34
CA LEU A 172 -12.04 4.31 -14.65
C LEU A 172 -12.73 2.96 -14.85
N GLU A 173 -14.07 2.88 -14.70
CA GLU A 173 -14.87 1.65 -14.84
C GLU A 173 -14.46 0.53 -13.87
N LEU A 174 -14.07 0.89 -12.63
CA LEU A 174 -13.65 -0.06 -11.60
C LEU A 174 -14.88 -0.61 -10.86
N THR A 175 -15.40 -1.72 -11.35
CA THR A 175 -16.73 -2.22 -10.95
C THR A 175 -16.76 -2.86 -9.56
N SER A 176 -15.62 -3.32 -9.05
CA SER A 176 -15.52 -3.97 -7.74
C SER A 176 -14.95 -3.07 -6.64
N HIS A 177 -14.42 -1.90 -7.02
CA HIS A 177 -13.67 -1.01 -6.13
C HIS A 177 -14.58 -0.37 -5.08
N ASP A 178 -14.16 -0.43 -3.81
CA ASP A 178 -14.82 0.27 -2.72
C ASP A 178 -14.58 1.77 -2.80
N LYS A 179 -15.48 2.54 -2.19
CA LYS A 179 -15.25 3.98 -2.00
C LYS A 179 -14.10 4.23 -1.04
N PHE A 180 -13.35 5.30 -1.30
CA PHE A 180 -12.33 5.80 -0.40
C PHE A 180 -12.94 6.44 0.84
N SER A 181 -12.23 6.24 1.94
CA SER A 181 -12.33 7.00 3.17
C SER A 181 -10.91 7.44 3.58
N SER A 182 -10.71 7.93 4.80
CA SER A 182 -9.39 8.39 5.25
C SER A 182 -8.53 7.23 5.76
N TYR A 183 -7.29 7.14 5.28
CA TYR A 183 -6.33 6.12 5.74
C TYR A 183 -5.93 6.32 7.20
N THR A 184 -5.59 7.56 7.59
CA THR A 184 -5.10 7.84 8.93
C THR A 184 -6.22 7.89 9.95
N ALA A 185 -7.38 8.47 9.61
CA ALA A 185 -8.53 8.51 10.50
C ALA A 185 -9.02 7.10 10.88
N SER A 186 -8.93 6.13 9.96
CA SER A 186 -9.36 4.76 10.21
C SER A 186 -8.55 4.05 11.31
N LEU A 187 -7.33 4.50 11.61
CA LEU A 187 -6.51 3.96 12.69
C LEU A 187 -7.07 4.29 14.08
N TYR A 188 -7.86 5.33 14.20
CA TYR A 188 -8.48 5.78 15.44
C TYR A 188 -9.85 5.14 15.72
N MET A 189 -10.34 4.27 14.83
CA MET A 189 -11.68 3.68 14.95
C MET A 189 -11.93 2.98 16.28
N ARG A 190 -10.94 2.25 16.83
CA ARG A 190 -11.10 1.59 18.13
C ARG A 190 -11.27 2.59 19.26
N GLY A 191 -10.37 3.58 19.35
CA GLY A 191 -10.50 4.64 20.34
C GLY A 191 -11.76 5.46 20.20
N TYR A 192 -12.20 5.71 18.97
CA TYR A 192 -13.45 6.41 18.67
C TYR A 192 -14.68 5.62 19.18
N VAL A 193 -14.75 4.33 18.88
CA VAL A 193 -15.86 3.46 19.31
C VAL A 193 -15.95 3.43 20.84
N GLU A 194 -14.84 3.31 21.52
CA GLU A 194 -14.80 3.30 22.98
C GLU A 194 -15.16 4.65 23.61
N LYS A 195 -14.64 5.75 23.04
CA LYS A 195 -14.79 7.09 23.64
C LYS A 195 -16.08 7.80 23.23
N GLU A 196 -16.40 7.81 21.95
CA GLU A 196 -17.51 8.61 21.40
C GLU A 196 -18.81 7.80 21.29
N LEU A 197 -18.70 6.47 21.03
CA LEU A 197 -19.88 5.59 21.01
C LEU A 197 -20.11 4.90 22.35
N HIS A 198 -19.24 5.14 23.35
CA HIS A 198 -19.34 4.59 24.70
C HIS A 198 -19.38 3.06 24.77
N GLU A 199 -18.75 2.39 23.79
CA GLU A 199 -18.70 0.92 23.77
C GLU A 199 -17.62 0.43 24.75
N PRO A 200 -17.89 -0.58 25.59
CA PRO A 200 -16.91 -1.17 26.46
C PRO A 200 -15.70 -1.72 25.67
N GLU A 201 -14.51 -1.59 26.23
CA GLU A 201 -13.24 -2.00 25.57
C GLU A 201 -13.28 -3.46 25.07
N ASN A 202 -13.85 -4.37 25.85
CA ASN A 202 -13.96 -5.78 25.53
C ASN A 202 -14.99 -6.09 24.40
N GLN A 203 -15.78 -5.12 23.96
CA GLN A 203 -16.79 -5.25 22.92
C GLN A 203 -16.44 -4.37 21.68
N SER A 204 -15.51 -3.43 21.82
CA SER A 204 -15.17 -2.45 20.78
C SER A 204 -14.73 -3.09 19.46
N LEU A 205 -13.90 -4.13 19.51
CA LEU A 205 -13.42 -4.84 18.32
C LEU A 205 -14.52 -5.61 17.63
N GLU A 206 -15.42 -6.23 18.40
CA GLU A 206 -16.58 -6.93 17.83
C GLU A 206 -17.56 -5.96 17.18
N MET A 207 -17.84 -4.83 17.80
CA MET A 207 -18.64 -3.78 17.20
C MET A 207 -18.05 -3.33 15.86
N ILE A 208 -16.73 -3.01 15.80
CA ILE A 208 -16.06 -2.61 14.57
C ILE A 208 -16.16 -3.73 13.51
N ARG A 209 -15.99 -4.98 13.89
CA ARG A 209 -16.10 -6.15 12.99
C ARG A 209 -17.48 -6.30 12.40
N ASN A 210 -18.52 -5.97 13.16
CA ASN A 210 -19.92 -6.14 12.77
C ASN A 210 -20.54 -4.92 12.07
N MET A 211 -19.90 -3.75 12.11
CA MET A 211 -20.36 -2.57 11.35
C MET A 211 -20.51 -2.90 9.86
N SER A 212 -21.54 -2.38 9.22
CA SER A 212 -21.56 -2.33 7.76
C SER A 212 -20.40 -1.47 7.23
N LYS A 213 -20.02 -1.66 5.96
CA LYS A 213 -18.94 -0.87 5.38
C LYS A 213 -19.28 0.62 5.31
N ASP A 214 -20.53 0.93 5.01
CA ASP A 214 -21.00 2.33 4.93
C ASP A 214 -21.01 2.99 6.32
N GLU A 215 -21.43 2.28 7.36
CA GLU A 215 -21.40 2.76 8.74
C GLU A 215 -19.94 3.00 9.20
N TYR A 216 -19.06 2.03 8.99
CA TYR A 216 -17.63 2.17 9.28
C TYR A 216 -17.03 3.40 8.57
N ASN A 217 -17.26 3.55 7.28
CA ASN A 217 -16.76 4.69 6.51
C ASN A 217 -17.34 6.02 6.99
N LYS A 218 -18.60 6.06 7.40
CA LYS A 218 -19.22 7.28 8.00
C LYS A 218 -18.47 7.72 9.25
N HIS A 219 -18.13 6.79 10.14
CA HIS A 219 -17.36 7.10 11.35
C HIS A 219 -15.92 7.52 11.02
N VAL A 220 -15.27 6.84 10.08
CA VAL A 220 -13.93 7.23 9.60
C VAL A 220 -13.92 8.65 9.04
N LEU A 221 -14.93 9.01 8.24
CA LEU A 221 -15.05 10.39 7.71
C LEU A 221 -15.33 11.40 8.81
N GLN A 222 -16.09 11.06 9.85
CA GLN A 222 -16.29 11.92 11.00
C GLN A 222 -14.98 12.22 11.75
N ILE A 223 -14.17 11.18 11.97
CA ILE A 223 -12.84 11.33 12.58
C ILE A 223 -11.95 12.21 11.68
N HIS A 224 -12.00 11.98 10.38
CA HIS A 224 -11.23 12.75 9.40
C HIS A 224 -11.59 14.25 9.46
N GLU A 225 -12.86 14.60 9.54
CA GLU A 225 -13.30 15.98 9.68
C GLU A 225 -12.76 16.63 10.97
N TRP A 226 -12.71 15.90 12.08
CA TRP A 226 -12.12 16.41 13.32
C TRP A 226 -10.60 16.60 13.20
N MET A 227 -9.89 15.75 12.47
CA MET A 227 -8.44 15.88 12.26
C MET A 227 -8.05 17.11 11.44
N LYS A 228 -8.95 17.70 10.66
CA LYS A 228 -8.70 18.94 9.90
C LYS A 228 -8.55 20.16 10.81
N ASP A 229 -9.22 20.16 11.95
CA ASP A 229 -9.18 21.22 12.96
C ASP A 229 -8.36 20.75 14.16
N GLU A 230 -7.18 21.34 14.35
CA GLU A 230 -6.27 20.95 15.43
C GLU A 230 -6.85 21.16 16.84
N GLU A 231 -7.63 22.20 17.04
CA GLU A 231 -8.24 22.48 18.35
C GLU A 231 -9.34 21.46 18.65
N GLU A 232 -10.20 21.19 17.67
CA GLU A 232 -11.23 20.16 17.80
C GLU A 232 -10.60 18.78 17.98
N TRP A 233 -9.56 18.44 17.20
CA TRP A 233 -8.86 17.16 17.33
C TRP A 233 -8.23 16.97 18.72
N LYS A 234 -7.53 17.98 19.23
CA LYS A 234 -6.96 17.97 20.58
C LYS A 234 -8.03 17.82 21.65
N LYS A 235 -9.16 18.53 21.49
CA LYS A 235 -10.31 18.45 22.41
C LYS A 235 -10.95 17.06 22.42
N ARG A 236 -11.05 16.41 21.26
CA ARG A 236 -11.59 15.05 21.15
C ARG A 236 -10.70 14.02 21.83
N ASP A 237 -9.39 14.22 21.83
CA ASP A 237 -8.43 13.35 22.53
C ASP A 237 -8.74 11.85 22.34
N ILE A 238 -8.96 11.45 21.07
CA ILE A 238 -9.27 10.07 20.71
C ILE A 238 -8.00 9.22 20.87
N PRO A 239 -7.99 8.16 21.70
CA PRO A 239 -6.80 7.36 21.90
C PRO A 239 -6.47 6.49 20.66
N LEU A 240 -5.19 6.41 20.31
CA LEU A 240 -4.70 5.48 19.31
C LEU A 240 -4.53 4.10 19.94
N LYS A 241 -5.32 3.12 19.53
CA LYS A 241 -5.26 1.73 20.03
C LYS A 241 -5.08 0.77 18.86
N VAL A 242 -3.83 0.45 18.53
CA VAL A 242 -3.45 -0.36 17.36
C VAL A 242 -2.66 -1.59 17.81
N ASP A 243 -3.36 -2.63 18.27
CA ASP A 243 -2.79 -3.97 18.48
C ASP A 243 -3.02 -4.90 17.27
N MET A 244 -2.51 -6.12 17.32
CA MET A 244 -2.59 -7.07 16.20
C MET A 244 -4.04 -7.48 15.88
N GLU A 245 -4.92 -7.55 16.87
CA GLU A 245 -6.31 -7.92 16.66
C GLU A 245 -7.07 -6.80 15.93
N PHE A 246 -6.86 -5.55 16.36
CA PHE A 246 -7.39 -4.40 15.63
C PHE A 246 -6.79 -4.30 14.22
N GLN A 247 -5.47 -4.52 14.06
CA GLN A 247 -4.83 -4.50 12.73
C GLN A 247 -5.42 -5.54 11.78
N ARG A 248 -5.85 -6.73 12.30
CA ARG A 248 -6.53 -7.73 11.49
C ARG A 248 -7.85 -7.16 10.93
N ILE A 249 -8.70 -6.64 11.83
CA ILE A 249 -9.98 -6.04 11.45
C ILE A 249 -9.77 -4.85 10.51
N TRP A 250 -8.86 -3.95 10.85
CA TRP A 250 -8.54 -2.77 10.06
C TRP A 250 -8.06 -3.13 8.64
N SER A 251 -7.24 -4.18 8.50
CA SER A 251 -6.78 -4.66 7.20
C SER A 251 -7.94 -5.11 6.31
N ASP A 252 -8.94 -5.79 6.87
CA ASP A 252 -10.13 -6.23 6.14
C ASP A 252 -11.09 -5.07 5.81
N ARG A 253 -11.01 -3.98 6.56
CA ARG A 253 -11.82 -2.77 6.37
C ARG A 253 -11.23 -1.78 5.37
N LEU A 254 -9.98 -1.96 4.95
CA LEU A 254 -9.35 -1.13 3.91
C LEU A 254 -10.15 -1.21 2.59
N VAL A 255 -9.92 -0.22 1.75
CA VAL A 255 -10.43 -0.19 0.38
C VAL A 255 -10.06 -1.48 -0.32
N GLY A 256 -11.04 -2.16 -0.86
CA GLY A 256 -10.88 -3.42 -1.60
C GLY A 256 -11.29 -3.26 -3.06
N ALA A 257 -10.64 -4.05 -3.92
CA ALA A 257 -11.02 -4.27 -5.32
C ALA A 257 -10.51 -5.64 -5.79
N ASN A 258 -10.83 -6.01 -7.00
CA ASN A 258 -10.31 -7.21 -7.62
C ASN A 258 -9.09 -6.93 -8.52
N ALA A 259 -8.33 -7.96 -8.86
CA ALA A 259 -7.16 -7.81 -9.71
C ALA A 259 -7.50 -7.38 -11.14
N LYS A 260 -8.70 -7.69 -11.62
CA LYS A 260 -9.18 -7.27 -12.95
C LYS A 260 -9.33 -5.76 -13.08
N ASP A 261 -9.88 -5.10 -12.04
CA ASP A 261 -9.98 -3.64 -12.02
C ASP A 261 -8.57 -2.99 -12.07
N TYR A 262 -7.63 -3.51 -11.26
CA TYR A 262 -6.26 -2.97 -11.24
C TYR A 262 -5.46 -3.30 -12.50
N MET A 263 -5.69 -4.45 -13.11
CA MET A 263 -5.17 -4.77 -14.44
C MET A 263 -5.64 -3.75 -15.48
N SER A 264 -6.95 -3.42 -15.46
CA SER A 264 -7.51 -2.40 -16.36
C SER A 264 -6.83 -1.04 -16.18
N ILE A 265 -6.57 -0.60 -14.93
CA ILE A 265 -5.84 0.66 -14.69
C ILE A 265 -4.41 0.57 -15.24
N MET A 266 -3.70 -0.53 -14.99
CA MET A 266 -2.32 -0.70 -15.48
C MET A 266 -2.26 -0.69 -17.01
N GLU A 267 -3.20 -1.35 -17.70
CA GLU A 267 -3.30 -1.32 -19.15
C GLU A 267 -3.61 0.09 -19.68
N LYS A 268 -4.57 0.81 -19.05
CA LYS A 268 -4.92 2.19 -19.41
C LYS A 268 -3.69 3.10 -19.32
N ILE A 269 -2.92 3.04 -18.23
CA ILE A 269 -1.70 3.83 -18.05
C ILE A 269 -0.63 3.41 -19.06
N ASN A 270 -0.35 2.11 -19.18
CA ASN A 270 0.69 1.57 -20.05
C ASN A 270 0.40 1.77 -21.55
N SER A 271 -0.87 1.91 -21.92
CA SER A 271 -1.26 2.18 -23.30
C SER A 271 -0.74 3.51 -23.84
N ARG A 272 -0.60 4.53 -22.96
CA ARG A 272 -0.30 5.94 -23.26
C ARG A 272 -1.28 6.58 -24.27
N LYS A 273 -2.49 5.99 -24.38
CA LYS A 273 -3.52 6.39 -25.35
C LYS A 273 -4.89 6.61 -24.71
N TYR A 274 -5.11 6.09 -23.51
CA TYR A 274 -6.40 6.18 -22.84
C TYR A 274 -6.66 7.57 -22.27
N PHE A 275 -5.66 8.13 -21.58
CA PHE A 275 -5.77 9.46 -20.98
C PHE A 275 -5.37 10.57 -21.98
N PRO A 276 -5.92 11.78 -21.83
CA PRO A 276 -5.41 12.95 -22.54
C PRO A 276 -3.91 13.11 -22.33
N LYS A 277 -3.18 13.63 -23.33
CA LYS A 277 -1.73 13.70 -23.30
C LYS A 277 -1.17 14.40 -22.05
N SER A 278 -1.75 15.55 -21.67
CA SER A 278 -1.34 16.30 -20.48
C SER A 278 -1.53 15.49 -19.18
N MET A 279 -2.65 14.79 -19.07
CA MET A 279 -2.92 13.92 -17.92
C MET A 279 -1.97 12.72 -17.88
N GLN A 280 -1.68 12.10 -19.03
CA GLN A 280 -0.75 11.00 -19.15
C GLN A 280 0.66 11.41 -18.71
N GLU A 281 1.12 12.61 -19.11
CA GLU A 281 2.43 13.15 -18.72
C GLU A 281 2.52 13.36 -17.20
N GLU A 282 1.46 13.79 -16.53
CA GLU A 282 1.42 13.92 -15.06
C GLU A 282 1.42 12.55 -14.38
N ILE A 283 0.68 11.56 -14.88
CA ILE A 283 0.75 10.19 -14.36
C ILE A 283 2.18 9.65 -14.48
N GLU A 284 2.81 9.80 -15.66
CA GLU A 284 4.18 9.37 -15.89
C GLU A 284 5.17 10.03 -14.92
N ASN A 285 5.02 11.33 -14.68
CA ASN A 285 5.87 12.07 -13.76
C ASN A 285 5.76 11.53 -12.31
N ILE A 286 4.55 11.23 -11.83
CA ILE A 286 4.33 10.70 -10.48
C ILE A 286 4.94 9.30 -10.33
N PHE A 287 4.81 8.43 -11.33
CA PHE A 287 5.30 7.05 -11.28
C PHE A 287 6.77 6.90 -11.68
N LYS A 288 7.37 7.93 -12.28
CA LYS A 288 8.77 7.89 -12.74
C LYS A 288 9.74 7.57 -11.61
N GLY A 289 10.55 6.53 -11.82
CA GLY A 289 11.56 6.10 -10.84
C GLY A 289 11.06 5.10 -9.79
N THR A 290 9.78 4.72 -9.78
CA THR A 290 9.27 3.62 -8.94
C THR A 290 9.84 2.26 -9.37
N ILE A 291 10.18 2.11 -10.65
CA ILE A 291 10.97 1.00 -11.19
C ILE A 291 12.27 1.55 -11.78
N LYS A 292 13.42 1.18 -11.18
CA LYS A 292 14.75 1.60 -11.62
C LYS A 292 15.37 0.50 -12.50
N ASN A 293 15.03 0.48 -13.78
CA ASN A 293 15.62 -0.48 -14.72
C ASN A 293 15.76 0.14 -16.11
N SER A 294 17.00 0.26 -16.61
CA SER A 294 17.32 0.86 -17.92
C SER A 294 16.81 0.09 -19.15
N LYS A 295 16.29 -1.12 -18.96
CA LYS A 295 15.68 -1.91 -20.04
C LYS A 295 14.29 -1.41 -20.43
N PHE A 296 13.61 -0.71 -19.53
CA PHE A 296 12.29 -0.15 -19.79
C PHE A 296 12.39 1.28 -20.33
N GLU A 297 11.57 1.57 -21.32
CA GLU A 297 11.31 2.91 -21.79
C GLU A 297 10.29 3.59 -20.87
N TYR A 298 9.30 2.81 -20.44
CA TYR A 298 8.21 3.28 -19.60
C TYR A 298 7.84 2.21 -18.57
N ALA A 299 7.80 2.58 -17.31
CA ALA A 299 7.46 1.64 -16.24
C ALA A 299 7.01 2.37 -14.97
N GLY A 300 6.08 1.74 -14.25
CA GLY A 300 5.64 2.22 -12.94
C GLY A 300 5.03 1.09 -12.12
N GLN A 301 5.08 1.27 -10.81
CA GLN A 301 4.52 0.31 -9.86
C GLN A 301 3.98 0.98 -8.60
N LYS A 302 3.06 0.28 -7.93
CA LYS A 302 2.65 0.59 -6.57
C LYS A 302 2.37 -0.71 -5.81
N GLY A 303 2.98 -0.83 -4.65
CA GLY A 303 2.68 -1.88 -3.69
C GLY A 303 1.83 -1.37 -2.53
N GLY A 304 1.27 -2.31 -1.77
CA GLY A 304 0.57 -2.07 -0.53
C GLY A 304 0.81 -3.19 0.46
N SER A 305 0.86 -2.86 1.74
CA SER A 305 1.04 -3.86 2.79
C SER A 305 0.39 -3.42 4.11
N THR A 306 -0.06 -4.40 4.88
CA THR A 306 -0.39 -4.31 6.31
C THR A 306 0.27 -5.50 7.00
N ALA A 307 -0.07 -5.79 8.25
CA ALA A 307 0.39 -7.01 8.92
C ALA A 307 -0.13 -8.31 8.26
N PHE A 308 -1.21 -8.24 7.46
CA PHE A 308 -1.92 -9.40 6.90
C PHE A 308 -2.13 -9.34 5.39
N VAL A 309 -1.83 -8.21 4.77
CA VAL A 309 -2.06 -7.93 3.35
C VAL A 309 -0.75 -7.60 2.65
N LEU A 310 -0.53 -8.17 1.47
CA LEU A 310 0.56 -7.80 0.58
C LEU A 310 0.02 -7.71 -0.85
N THR A 311 0.18 -6.54 -1.47
CA THR A 311 -0.32 -6.30 -2.83
C THR A 311 0.73 -5.60 -3.67
N LYS A 312 0.70 -5.83 -4.97
CA LYS A 312 1.52 -5.09 -5.93
C LYS A 312 0.89 -5.08 -7.30
N SER A 313 0.94 -3.91 -7.95
CA SER A 313 0.63 -3.78 -9.37
C SER A 313 1.73 -2.99 -10.07
N LEU A 314 1.97 -3.33 -11.33
CA LEU A 314 2.95 -2.65 -12.15
C LEU A 314 2.58 -2.74 -13.63
N TYR A 315 3.19 -1.83 -14.36
CA TYR A 315 3.23 -1.85 -15.82
C TYR A 315 4.65 -1.57 -16.31
N THR A 316 5.01 -2.19 -17.44
CA THR A 316 6.27 -1.94 -18.11
C THR A 316 6.10 -1.94 -19.63
N THR A 317 6.83 -1.08 -20.31
CA THR A 317 7.05 -1.14 -21.76
C THR A 317 8.55 -1.14 -22.01
N ASP A 318 9.08 -2.16 -22.67
CA ASP A 318 10.49 -2.23 -23.01
C ASP A 318 10.82 -1.38 -24.25
N LYS A 319 12.13 -1.23 -24.57
CA LYS A 319 12.60 -0.45 -25.74
C LYS A 319 12.18 -1.02 -27.11
N LYS A 320 11.61 -2.23 -27.13
CA LYS A 320 11.06 -2.86 -28.35
C LYS A 320 9.53 -2.70 -28.43
N GLY A 321 8.92 -2.04 -27.43
CA GLY A 321 7.49 -1.83 -27.33
C GLY A 321 6.72 -2.99 -26.70
N ASN A 322 7.38 -4.03 -26.17
CA ASN A 322 6.68 -5.09 -25.47
C ASN A 322 6.17 -4.59 -24.14
N LYS A 323 4.91 -4.88 -23.86
CA LYS A 323 4.18 -4.48 -22.66
C LYS A 323 3.98 -5.66 -21.72
N VAL A 324 4.14 -5.43 -20.43
CA VAL A 324 3.78 -6.38 -19.38
C VAL A 324 3.07 -5.64 -18.26
N GLU A 325 1.92 -6.16 -17.86
CA GLU A 325 1.16 -5.71 -16.71
C GLU A 325 1.01 -6.88 -15.74
N VAL A 326 1.21 -6.61 -14.44
CA VAL A 326 1.10 -7.59 -13.37
C VAL A 326 0.30 -7.01 -12.22
N VAL A 327 -0.64 -7.78 -11.71
CA VAL A 327 -1.34 -7.53 -10.44
C VAL A 327 -1.24 -8.78 -9.59
N ILE A 328 -0.70 -8.64 -8.38
CA ILE A 328 -0.61 -9.69 -7.39
C ILE A 328 -1.16 -9.18 -6.06
N MET A 329 -1.97 -10.01 -5.41
CA MET A 329 -2.64 -9.66 -4.17
C MET A 329 -2.66 -10.87 -3.25
N PHE A 330 -2.30 -10.64 -1.99
CA PHE A 330 -2.41 -11.60 -0.91
C PHE A 330 -3.16 -10.94 0.26
N ASN A 331 -4.07 -11.67 0.85
CA ASN A 331 -4.78 -11.33 2.09
C ASN A 331 -4.73 -12.51 3.04
N ASP A 332 -5.04 -12.25 4.31
CA ASP A 332 -5.17 -13.29 5.33
C ASP A 332 -3.88 -14.08 5.58
N ILE A 333 -2.73 -13.39 5.45
CA ILE A 333 -1.42 -13.99 5.71
C ILE A 333 -1.18 -13.94 7.22
N GLU A 334 -1.55 -15.00 7.94
CA GLU A 334 -1.38 -15.07 9.40
C GLU A 334 0.05 -15.50 9.80
N ASP A 335 0.69 -16.36 9.01
CA ASP A 335 2.09 -16.76 9.23
C ASP A 335 3.04 -15.63 8.87
N GLN A 336 3.63 -15.02 9.89
CA GLN A 336 4.56 -13.89 9.74
C GLN A 336 5.88 -14.30 9.03
N VAL A 337 6.29 -15.55 9.10
CA VAL A 337 7.46 -16.07 8.37
C VAL A 337 7.13 -16.15 6.89
N ALA A 338 5.97 -16.68 6.54
CA ALA A 338 5.46 -16.69 5.17
C ALA A 338 5.29 -15.26 4.63
N TYR A 339 4.72 -14.35 5.42
CA TYR A 339 4.57 -12.95 5.07
C TYR A 339 5.91 -12.30 4.71
N GLN A 340 6.92 -12.41 5.57
CA GLN A 340 8.24 -11.83 5.30
C GLN A 340 8.90 -12.46 4.07
N LYS A 341 8.76 -13.76 3.89
CA LYS A 341 9.30 -14.44 2.72
C LYS A 341 8.61 -14.02 1.43
N LEU A 342 7.29 -13.87 1.41
CA LEU A 342 6.54 -13.30 0.29
C LEU A 342 7.00 -11.87 -0.01
N ARG A 343 7.04 -11.00 1.01
CA ARG A 343 7.46 -9.61 0.89
C ARG A 343 8.86 -9.47 0.29
N ASN A 344 9.79 -10.31 0.71
CA ASN A 344 11.17 -10.28 0.22
C ASN A 344 11.32 -10.85 -1.19
N ASN A 345 10.36 -11.66 -1.66
CA ASN A 345 10.48 -12.38 -2.92
C ASN A 345 9.51 -11.93 -4.02
N VAL A 346 8.50 -11.13 -3.72
CA VAL A 346 7.52 -10.68 -4.71
C VAL A 346 8.18 -9.89 -5.85
N ASP A 347 9.20 -9.10 -5.57
CA ASP A 347 9.92 -8.34 -6.60
C ASP A 347 10.81 -9.23 -7.49
N TYR A 348 11.43 -10.25 -6.92
CA TYR A 348 12.17 -11.25 -7.68
C TYR A 348 11.24 -12.08 -8.57
N PHE A 349 10.10 -12.48 -8.03
CA PHE A 349 9.06 -13.18 -8.79
C PHE A 349 8.59 -12.36 -10.00
N ILE A 350 8.28 -11.08 -9.78
CA ILE A 350 7.85 -10.17 -10.86
C ILE A 350 8.98 -9.95 -11.88
N ARG A 351 10.22 -9.75 -11.43
CA ARG A 351 11.39 -9.63 -12.31
C ARG A 351 11.50 -10.86 -13.22
N ASP A 352 11.36 -12.05 -12.67
CA ASP A 352 11.50 -13.29 -13.45
C ASP A 352 10.33 -13.49 -14.42
N ILE A 353 9.11 -13.11 -14.06
CA ILE A 353 7.97 -13.06 -15.00
C ILE A 353 8.29 -12.14 -16.21
N ILE A 354 8.91 -11.00 -15.98
CA ILE A 354 9.19 -10.03 -17.04
C ILE A 354 10.35 -10.49 -17.92
N THR A 355 11.39 -11.13 -17.33
CA THR A 355 12.68 -11.34 -17.99
C THR A 355 13.00 -12.77 -18.38
N SER A 356 12.35 -13.77 -17.80
CA SER A 356 12.67 -15.20 -18.01
C SER A 356 11.54 -15.94 -18.73
N GLU A 357 11.80 -16.42 -19.95
CA GLU A 357 10.83 -17.27 -20.68
C GLU A 357 10.64 -18.62 -19.96
N GLU A 358 11.72 -19.19 -19.38
CA GLU A 358 11.62 -20.43 -18.61
C GLU A 358 10.70 -20.29 -17.40
N PHE A 359 10.77 -19.15 -16.70
CA PHE A 359 9.92 -18.91 -15.54
C PHE A 359 8.45 -18.75 -15.93
N LYS A 360 8.17 -18.12 -17.07
CA LYS A 360 6.81 -17.98 -17.61
C LYS A 360 6.13 -19.31 -17.87
N ASN A 361 6.89 -20.31 -18.34
CA ASN A 361 6.36 -21.65 -18.61
C ASN A 361 5.95 -22.41 -17.33
N LYS A 362 6.25 -21.87 -16.13
CA LYS A 362 5.84 -22.42 -14.82
C LYS A 362 4.50 -21.85 -14.33
N LEU A 363 4.07 -20.72 -14.92
CA LEU A 363 2.81 -20.04 -14.57
C LEU A 363 1.60 -20.77 -15.16
#